data_a97fb9abb6159d4cd4d7c901e48279e5
#
_entry.id   a97fb9abb6159d4cd4d7c901e48279e5
#
_cell.length_a   1.000
_cell.length_b   1.000
_cell.length_c   1.000
_cell.angle_alpha   90.00
_cell.angle_beta   90.00
_cell.angle_gamma   90.00
#
_symmetry.space_group_name_H-M   'P 1'
#
loop_
_entity.id
_entity.type
_entity.pdbx_description
1 polymer ?
#
loop_
_entity_poly.entity_id
_entity_poly.type
_entity_poly.pdbx_seq_one_letter_code
_entity_poly.pdbx_strand_id
1 'polypeptide(L)'
;MKILYSHNSSKQGGMEQHVLDLIKGMLGEGNEVFVWCPVGKPADIYEEAGAKVTHKSITSDFDSPYIGELTSFLVDNKIDVIHAHELKAAANALIAARNAHTPVKITHVHTPISEWKISPTRKKIDSTFYSFIVNRFSDAEIALTESKKRVKIKEGMKKDKIIVIPNGLDTTKLTISQITRTDYEEEIRKKYGINQNAFVFGNVGRISREKGHDILLDAYKKFLGTDMYHSKDFVLLIAGGGESEDEIRELAKTKGIEDKVIFTGEFPPEDLVKYYSSFDFFVFPTLAEGFGLVLIEAMYSELPVICSDLEVLKEVAGDTVTYFRAGDPSDLSEKMIEAYEKYVNNETRPHLQGKQRVRELYTIEAFTKSYVSLYERLLNKK
;
A
#
# COMPACT_ATOMS: atom_id res chain seq x y z
N MET A 1 -25.65 -5.15 -8.05
CA MET A 1 -24.81 -6.24 -8.62
C MET A 1 -24.45 -7.24 -7.51
N LYS A 2 -24.21 -8.50 -7.89
CA LYS A 2 -23.62 -9.51 -7.03
C LYS A 2 -22.15 -9.68 -7.38
N ILE A 3 -21.26 -9.35 -6.44
CA ILE A 3 -19.82 -9.25 -6.69
C ILE A 3 -19.11 -10.28 -5.81
N LEU A 4 -18.18 -11.05 -6.37
CA LEU A 4 -17.34 -11.97 -5.63
C LEU A 4 -15.87 -11.54 -5.73
N TYR A 5 -15.23 -11.32 -4.56
CA TYR A 5 -13.78 -11.15 -4.45
C TYR A 5 -13.13 -12.48 -4.07
N SER A 6 -11.97 -12.78 -4.65
CA SER A 6 -11.21 -14.00 -4.35
C SER A 6 -9.72 -13.69 -4.18
N HIS A 7 -9.13 -14.20 -3.10
CA HIS A 7 -7.69 -14.19 -2.85
C HIS A 7 -7.27 -15.39 -1.98
N ASN A 8 -5.94 -15.62 -1.84
CA ASN A 8 -5.41 -16.76 -1.09
C ASN A 8 -4.47 -16.34 0.06
N SER A 9 -4.68 -15.15 0.63
CA SER A 9 -3.91 -14.64 1.76
C SER A 9 -4.72 -14.74 3.07
N SER A 10 -4.03 -15.14 4.15
CA SER A 10 -4.58 -15.22 5.51
C SER A 10 -4.01 -14.15 6.45
N LYS A 11 -3.10 -13.29 5.96
CA LYS A 11 -2.44 -12.24 6.74
C LYS A 11 -2.89 -10.87 6.26
N GLN A 12 -3.02 -9.93 7.20
CA GLN A 12 -3.36 -8.55 6.87
C GLN A 12 -2.17 -7.85 6.18
N GLY A 13 -2.46 -7.11 5.10
CA GLY A 13 -1.51 -6.33 4.33
C GLY A 13 -2.20 -5.34 3.39
N GLY A 14 -1.44 -4.74 2.48
CA GLY A 14 -1.99 -3.72 1.57
C GLY A 14 -3.03 -4.24 0.58
N MET A 15 -2.90 -5.49 0.12
CA MET A 15 -3.89 -6.12 -0.76
C MET A 15 -5.20 -6.38 0.00
N GLU A 16 -5.11 -6.92 1.21
CA GLU A 16 -6.29 -7.21 2.04
C GLU A 16 -7.02 -5.94 2.45
N GLN A 17 -6.29 -4.85 2.71
CA GLN A 17 -6.88 -3.53 2.94
C GLN A 17 -7.61 -3.02 1.68
N HIS A 18 -7.01 -3.17 0.51
CA HIS A 18 -7.63 -2.82 -0.76
C HIS A 18 -8.94 -3.60 -1.00
N VAL A 19 -8.97 -4.91 -0.69
CA VAL A 19 -10.18 -5.72 -0.78
C VAL A 19 -11.24 -5.26 0.22
N LEU A 20 -10.84 -4.91 1.44
CA LEU A 20 -11.74 -4.34 2.45
C LEU A 20 -12.37 -3.02 1.97
N ASP A 21 -11.58 -2.16 1.35
CA ASP A 21 -12.04 -0.88 0.81
C ASP A 21 -13.04 -1.09 -0.34
N LEU A 22 -12.77 -2.09 -1.21
CA LEU A 22 -13.73 -2.51 -2.23
C LEU A 22 -15.04 -3.03 -1.62
N ILE A 23 -14.96 -3.90 -0.60
CA ILE A 23 -16.13 -4.45 0.09
C ILE A 23 -16.99 -3.32 0.65
N LYS A 24 -16.39 -2.43 1.44
CA LYS A 24 -17.10 -1.30 2.06
C LYS A 24 -17.72 -0.37 1.02
N GLY A 25 -16.96 -0.03 -0.02
CA GLY A 25 -17.44 0.79 -1.12
C GLY A 25 -18.63 0.16 -1.84
N MET A 26 -18.53 -1.12 -2.22
CA MET A 26 -19.60 -1.79 -2.94
C MET A 26 -20.86 -2.03 -2.10
N LEU A 27 -20.72 -2.35 -0.82
CA LEU A 27 -21.85 -2.44 0.10
C LEU A 27 -22.53 -1.08 0.29
N GLY A 28 -21.76 0.00 0.41
CA GLY A 28 -22.28 1.37 0.48
C GLY A 28 -23.09 1.79 -0.75
N GLU A 29 -22.77 1.26 -1.93
CA GLU A 29 -23.50 1.44 -3.19
C GLU A 29 -24.66 0.44 -3.38
N GLY A 30 -25.04 -0.30 -2.32
CA GLY A 30 -26.17 -1.22 -2.33
C GLY A 30 -25.94 -2.53 -3.09
N ASN A 31 -24.70 -2.90 -3.33
CA ASN A 31 -24.36 -4.18 -3.96
C ASN A 31 -24.30 -5.31 -2.93
N GLU A 32 -24.46 -6.55 -3.39
CA GLU A 32 -24.27 -7.75 -2.58
C GLU A 32 -22.84 -8.27 -2.80
N VAL A 33 -22.09 -8.45 -1.69
CA VAL A 33 -20.66 -8.77 -1.75
C VAL A 33 -20.37 -10.12 -1.12
N PHE A 34 -19.68 -10.95 -1.88
CA PHE A 34 -19.18 -12.26 -1.47
C PHE A 34 -17.64 -12.25 -1.49
N VAL A 35 -17.03 -13.02 -0.58
CA VAL A 35 -15.57 -13.18 -0.54
C VAL A 35 -15.21 -14.66 -0.41
N TRP A 36 -14.27 -15.13 -1.21
CA TRP A 36 -13.63 -16.42 -1.08
C TRP A 36 -12.17 -16.24 -0.70
N CYS A 37 -11.81 -16.60 0.52
CA CYS A 37 -10.46 -16.47 1.06
C CYS A 37 -10.18 -17.51 2.15
N PRO A 38 -8.91 -17.76 2.50
CA PRO A 38 -8.55 -18.60 3.64
C PRO A 38 -9.10 -18.07 4.97
N VAL A 39 -9.20 -18.94 5.98
CA VAL A 39 -9.40 -18.53 7.38
C VAL A 39 -8.25 -17.63 7.82
N GLY A 40 -8.55 -16.55 8.53
CA GLY A 40 -7.58 -15.62 9.09
C GLY A 40 -8.13 -14.22 9.31
N LYS A 41 -7.32 -13.36 9.90
CA LYS A 41 -7.71 -12.00 10.26
C LYS A 41 -8.42 -11.20 9.14
N PRO A 42 -8.02 -11.29 7.85
CA PRO A 42 -8.75 -10.62 6.79
C PRO A 42 -10.20 -11.10 6.66
N ALA A 43 -10.43 -12.43 6.75
CA ALA A 43 -11.76 -12.99 6.64
C ALA A 43 -12.70 -12.43 7.71
N ASP A 44 -12.25 -12.41 8.98
CA ASP A 44 -13.01 -11.87 10.12
C ASP A 44 -13.38 -10.40 9.87
N ILE A 45 -12.43 -9.59 9.40
CA ILE A 45 -12.65 -8.16 9.10
C ILE A 45 -13.66 -7.97 7.95
N TYR A 46 -13.64 -8.86 6.95
CA TYR A 46 -14.60 -8.78 5.83
C TYR A 46 -16.02 -9.16 6.26
N GLU A 47 -16.17 -10.15 7.15
CA GLU A 47 -17.45 -10.50 7.76
C GLU A 47 -18.00 -9.35 8.61
N GLU A 48 -17.17 -8.76 9.46
CA GLU A 48 -17.52 -7.57 10.25
C GLU A 48 -17.94 -6.38 9.36
N ALA A 49 -17.35 -6.24 8.17
CA ALA A 49 -17.73 -5.22 7.20
C ALA A 49 -19.06 -5.53 6.47
N GLY A 50 -19.62 -6.74 6.65
CA GLY A 50 -20.91 -7.14 6.08
C GLY A 50 -20.81 -7.97 4.79
N ALA A 51 -19.63 -8.44 4.39
CA ALA A 51 -19.49 -9.36 3.27
C ALA A 51 -19.90 -10.79 3.65
N LYS A 52 -20.37 -11.56 2.67
CA LYS A 52 -20.65 -13.00 2.83
C LYS A 52 -19.37 -13.78 2.53
N VAL A 53 -18.65 -14.17 3.58
CA VAL A 53 -17.36 -14.85 3.43
C VAL A 53 -17.52 -16.36 3.35
N THR A 54 -16.77 -16.99 2.45
CA THR A 54 -16.61 -18.44 2.34
C THR A 54 -15.14 -18.77 2.53
N HIS A 55 -14.82 -19.54 3.55
CA HIS A 55 -13.44 -19.91 3.88
C HIS A 55 -12.94 -21.03 2.96
N LYS A 56 -12.11 -20.65 1.98
CA LYS A 56 -11.50 -21.54 1.00
C LYS A 56 -10.03 -21.16 0.75
N SER A 57 -9.18 -22.16 0.79
CA SER A 57 -7.75 -22.01 0.46
C SER A 57 -7.46 -22.66 -0.88
N ILE A 58 -6.58 -22.04 -1.67
CA ILE A 58 -6.12 -22.56 -2.95
C ILE A 58 -4.79 -23.27 -2.73
N THR A 59 -4.71 -24.55 -3.05
CA THR A 59 -3.54 -25.39 -2.81
C THR A 59 -2.55 -25.42 -3.97
N SER A 60 -3.03 -25.21 -5.21
CA SER A 60 -2.22 -25.22 -6.42
C SER A 60 -2.65 -24.19 -7.45
N ASP A 61 -1.80 -23.95 -8.47
CA ASP A 61 -2.12 -23.01 -9.56
C ASP A 61 -3.35 -23.46 -10.39
N PHE A 62 -3.67 -24.76 -10.33
CA PHE A 62 -4.88 -25.38 -10.91
C PHE A 62 -5.50 -26.34 -9.88
N ASP A 63 -6.28 -25.79 -8.98
CA ASP A 63 -6.94 -26.52 -7.90
C ASP A 63 -8.33 -26.99 -8.39
N SER A 64 -8.40 -28.19 -8.94
CA SER A 64 -9.63 -28.74 -9.52
C SER A 64 -10.82 -28.79 -8.55
N PRO A 65 -10.68 -29.24 -7.28
CA PRO A 65 -11.73 -29.13 -6.29
C PRO A 65 -12.21 -27.72 -6.05
N TYR A 66 -11.29 -26.77 -5.82
CA TYR A 66 -11.60 -25.35 -5.64
C TYR A 66 -12.35 -24.78 -6.85
N ILE A 67 -11.85 -25.04 -8.07
CA ILE A 67 -12.49 -24.60 -9.32
C ILE A 67 -13.93 -25.15 -9.45
N GLY A 68 -14.14 -26.43 -9.13
CA GLY A 68 -15.46 -27.05 -9.19
C GLY A 68 -16.45 -26.42 -8.22
N GLU A 69 -16.07 -26.26 -6.97
CA GLU A 69 -16.89 -25.64 -5.94
C GLU A 69 -17.20 -24.16 -6.27
N LEU A 70 -16.16 -23.40 -6.69
CA LEU A 70 -16.35 -22.01 -7.07
C LEU A 70 -17.27 -21.88 -8.30
N THR A 71 -17.15 -22.78 -9.29
CA THR A 71 -18.06 -22.81 -10.45
C THR A 71 -19.52 -22.96 -10.00
N SER A 72 -19.81 -23.95 -9.16
CA SER A 72 -21.17 -24.16 -8.62
C SER A 72 -21.67 -22.94 -7.86
N PHE A 73 -20.82 -22.38 -6.98
CA PHE A 73 -21.17 -21.19 -6.21
C PHE A 73 -21.51 -19.98 -7.10
N LEU A 74 -20.73 -19.74 -8.16
CA LEU A 74 -20.97 -18.64 -9.11
C LEU A 74 -22.31 -18.77 -9.81
N VAL A 75 -22.67 -20.01 -10.22
CA VAL A 75 -23.96 -20.32 -10.87
C VAL A 75 -25.13 -20.17 -9.91
N ASP A 76 -25.05 -20.82 -8.73
CA ASP A 76 -26.14 -20.88 -7.75
C ASP A 76 -26.49 -19.48 -7.21
N ASN A 77 -25.47 -18.62 -7.00
CA ASN A 77 -25.65 -17.27 -6.50
C ASN A 77 -25.88 -16.24 -7.62
N LYS A 78 -25.76 -16.62 -8.88
CA LYS A 78 -25.88 -15.72 -10.05
C LYS A 78 -24.95 -14.51 -9.93
N ILE A 79 -23.65 -14.78 -9.75
CA ILE A 79 -22.63 -13.73 -9.58
C ILE A 79 -22.45 -12.96 -10.91
N ASP A 80 -22.58 -11.64 -10.83
CA ASP A 80 -22.42 -10.73 -11.98
C ASP A 80 -20.93 -10.47 -12.28
N VAL A 81 -20.14 -10.25 -11.22
CA VAL A 81 -18.73 -9.86 -11.30
C VAL A 81 -17.89 -10.74 -10.39
N ILE A 82 -16.83 -11.34 -10.93
CA ILE A 82 -15.76 -11.92 -10.13
C ILE A 82 -14.50 -11.07 -10.30
N HIS A 83 -13.89 -10.69 -9.16
CA HIS A 83 -12.66 -9.93 -9.13
C HIS A 83 -11.65 -10.67 -8.25
N ALA A 84 -10.66 -11.28 -8.89
CA ALA A 84 -9.65 -12.10 -8.24
C ALA A 84 -8.34 -11.35 -8.05
N HIS A 85 -7.77 -11.47 -6.86
CA HIS A 85 -6.50 -10.86 -6.48
C HIS A 85 -5.43 -11.95 -6.36
N GLU A 86 -4.19 -11.64 -6.72
CA GLU A 86 -3.05 -12.56 -6.80
C GLU A 86 -3.09 -13.57 -7.97
N LEU A 87 -1.90 -14.12 -8.26
CA LEU A 87 -1.72 -15.05 -9.37
C LEU A 87 -2.56 -16.33 -9.25
N LYS A 88 -2.47 -17.02 -8.09
CA LYS A 88 -3.18 -18.30 -7.88
C LYS A 88 -4.69 -18.13 -7.88
N ALA A 89 -5.18 -17.11 -7.17
CA ALA A 89 -6.61 -16.83 -7.14
C ALA A 89 -7.12 -16.43 -8.52
N ALA A 90 -6.41 -15.59 -9.26
CA ALA A 90 -6.78 -15.21 -10.62
C ALA A 90 -6.85 -16.40 -11.57
N ALA A 91 -5.85 -17.32 -11.55
CA ALA A 91 -5.85 -18.49 -12.40
C ALA A 91 -7.07 -19.38 -12.17
N ASN A 92 -7.33 -19.75 -10.91
CA ASN A 92 -8.44 -20.62 -10.52
C ASN A 92 -9.81 -19.94 -10.75
N ALA A 93 -9.94 -18.68 -10.38
CA ALA A 93 -11.17 -17.91 -10.52
C ALA A 93 -11.57 -17.69 -12.00
N LEU A 94 -10.62 -17.41 -12.89
CA LEU A 94 -10.91 -17.24 -14.32
C LEU A 94 -11.43 -18.53 -14.96
N ILE A 95 -10.91 -19.70 -14.56
CA ILE A 95 -11.39 -21.00 -15.05
C ILE A 95 -12.81 -21.26 -14.53
N ALA A 96 -13.03 -21.08 -13.21
CA ALA A 96 -14.35 -21.25 -12.60
C ALA A 96 -15.40 -20.31 -13.24
N ALA A 97 -15.06 -19.04 -13.38
CA ALA A 97 -15.94 -18.02 -13.96
C ALA A 97 -16.27 -18.28 -15.45
N ARG A 98 -15.32 -18.84 -16.21
CA ARG A 98 -15.56 -19.29 -17.57
C ARG A 98 -16.55 -20.44 -17.61
N ASN A 99 -16.38 -21.44 -16.74
CA ASN A 99 -17.27 -22.60 -16.65
C ASN A 99 -18.68 -22.19 -16.20
N ALA A 100 -18.78 -21.24 -15.28
CA ALA A 100 -20.03 -20.67 -14.78
C ALA A 100 -20.69 -19.65 -15.71
N HIS A 101 -20.03 -19.27 -16.81
CA HIS A 101 -20.46 -18.18 -17.69
C HIS A 101 -20.67 -16.85 -16.95
N THR A 102 -19.88 -16.58 -15.89
CA THR A 102 -19.95 -15.32 -15.15
C THR A 102 -19.73 -14.13 -16.11
N PRO A 103 -20.62 -13.12 -16.10
CA PRO A 103 -20.58 -12.04 -17.08
C PRO A 103 -19.25 -11.28 -17.08
N VAL A 104 -18.78 -10.81 -15.93
CA VAL A 104 -17.57 -9.98 -15.83
C VAL A 104 -16.50 -10.67 -14.98
N LYS A 105 -15.27 -10.71 -15.51
CA LYS A 105 -14.10 -11.34 -14.93
C LYS A 105 -12.97 -10.35 -14.86
N ILE A 106 -12.57 -9.96 -13.66
CA ILE A 106 -11.50 -8.98 -13.40
C ILE A 106 -10.39 -9.63 -12.58
N THR A 107 -9.17 -9.26 -12.91
CA THR A 107 -7.98 -9.71 -12.20
C THR A 107 -7.16 -8.53 -11.69
N HIS A 108 -6.47 -8.71 -10.56
CA HIS A 108 -5.62 -7.69 -9.97
C HIS A 108 -4.41 -8.31 -9.27
N VAL A 109 -3.28 -8.31 -9.92
CA VAL A 109 -1.99 -8.56 -9.28
C VAL A 109 -1.38 -7.21 -8.90
N HIS A 110 -1.38 -6.88 -7.61
CA HIS A 110 -1.02 -5.55 -7.08
C HIS A 110 0.39 -5.11 -7.42
N THR A 111 1.34 -6.04 -7.37
CA THR A 111 2.74 -5.82 -7.80
C THR A 111 3.01 -6.67 -9.01
N PRO A 112 3.47 -6.10 -10.14
CA PRO A 112 3.85 -6.88 -11.32
C PRO A 112 4.80 -8.02 -11.00
N ILE A 113 4.64 -9.17 -11.65
CA ILE A 113 5.37 -10.42 -11.33
C ILE A 113 6.88 -10.26 -11.56
N SER A 114 7.28 -9.47 -12.55
CA SER A 114 8.69 -9.17 -12.83
C SER A 114 9.39 -8.43 -11.68
N GLU A 115 8.63 -7.78 -10.79
CA GLU A 115 9.16 -7.08 -9.60
C GLU A 115 9.24 -7.97 -8.36
N TRP A 116 8.73 -9.21 -8.39
CA TRP A 116 8.76 -10.11 -7.24
C TRP A 116 10.18 -10.56 -6.92
N LYS A 117 10.46 -10.86 -5.65
CA LYS A 117 11.77 -11.40 -5.18
C LYS A 117 11.87 -12.91 -5.38
N ILE A 118 11.78 -13.37 -6.63
CA ILE A 118 11.92 -14.76 -7.04
C ILE A 118 12.96 -14.86 -8.15
N SER A 119 13.36 -16.12 -8.52
CA SER A 119 14.38 -16.32 -9.57
C SER A 119 13.92 -15.73 -10.92
N PRO A 120 14.87 -15.25 -11.77
CA PRO A 120 14.52 -14.68 -13.09
C PRO A 120 13.75 -15.65 -13.97
N THR A 121 14.11 -16.94 -13.95
CA THR A 121 13.39 -17.98 -14.70
C THR A 121 11.95 -18.12 -14.24
N ARG A 122 11.73 -18.15 -12.93
CA ARG A 122 10.38 -18.23 -12.36
C ARG A 122 9.56 -17.00 -12.68
N LYS A 123 10.14 -15.78 -12.59
CA LYS A 123 9.47 -14.53 -13.01
C LYS A 123 8.97 -14.63 -14.45
N LYS A 124 9.83 -15.10 -15.37
CA LYS A 124 9.47 -15.22 -16.79
C LYS A 124 8.36 -16.24 -17.02
N ILE A 125 8.41 -17.38 -16.35
CA ILE A 125 7.36 -18.41 -16.45
C ILE A 125 6.05 -17.85 -15.94
N ASP A 126 6.04 -17.33 -14.71
CA ASP A 126 4.81 -16.86 -14.05
C ASP A 126 4.21 -15.65 -14.77
N SER A 127 5.03 -14.70 -15.25
CA SER A 127 4.51 -13.54 -16.01
C SER A 127 3.96 -13.94 -17.37
N THR A 128 4.62 -14.87 -18.08
CA THR A 128 4.10 -15.37 -19.37
C THR A 128 2.78 -16.13 -19.19
N PHE A 129 2.73 -17.01 -18.19
CA PHE A 129 1.52 -17.75 -17.84
C PHE A 129 0.38 -16.79 -17.47
N TYR A 130 0.65 -15.86 -16.55
CA TYR A 130 -0.34 -14.88 -16.11
C TYR A 130 -0.85 -14.00 -17.25
N SER A 131 0.06 -13.50 -18.09
CA SER A 131 -0.32 -12.70 -19.26
C SER A 131 -1.18 -13.48 -20.22
N PHE A 132 -0.89 -14.76 -20.43
CA PHE A 132 -1.71 -15.62 -21.29
C PHE A 132 -3.14 -15.78 -20.77
N ILE A 133 -3.31 -16.12 -19.48
CA ILE A 133 -4.65 -16.31 -18.89
C ILE A 133 -5.45 -15.02 -18.84
N VAL A 134 -4.82 -13.89 -18.48
CA VAL A 134 -5.45 -12.56 -18.47
C VAL A 134 -5.90 -12.18 -19.88
N ASN A 135 -5.01 -12.24 -20.84
CA ASN A 135 -5.31 -11.90 -22.25
C ASN A 135 -6.45 -12.73 -22.84
N ARG A 136 -6.59 -13.99 -22.40
CA ARG A 136 -7.56 -14.94 -22.97
C ARG A 136 -8.89 -14.97 -22.24
N PHE A 137 -8.89 -14.78 -20.92
CA PHE A 137 -10.05 -15.09 -20.08
C PHE A 137 -10.53 -13.92 -19.23
N SER A 138 -9.70 -12.92 -18.88
CA SER A 138 -10.14 -11.75 -18.14
C SER A 138 -10.78 -10.69 -19.06
N ASP A 139 -11.74 -9.96 -18.54
CA ASP A 139 -12.32 -8.77 -19.19
C ASP A 139 -11.46 -7.52 -18.91
N ALA A 140 -10.86 -7.45 -17.72
CA ALA A 140 -9.92 -6.41 -17.36
C ALA A 140 -8.90 -6.92 -16.34
N GLU A 141 -7.68 -6.36 -16.41
CA GLU A 141 -6.65 -6.42 -15.38
C GLU A 141 -6.47 -5.04 -14.78
N ILE A 142 -6.39 -4.94 -13.45
CA ILE A 142 -6.18 -3.66 -12.78
C ILE A 142 -4.70 -3.38 -12.60
N ALA A 143 -4.30 -2.15 -12.84
CA ALA A 143 -3.01 -1.59 -12.45
C ALA A 143 -3.24 -0.37 -11.55
N LEU A 144 -2.43 -0.20 -10.53
CA LEU A 144 -2.59 0.90 -9.56
C LEU A 144 -2.08 2.25 -10.10
N THR A 145 -1.20 2.22 -11.11
CA THR A 145 -0.59 3.41 -11.73
C THR A 145 -0.29 3.16 -13.21
N GLU A 146 -0.09 4.21 -13.98
CA GLU A 146 0.34 4.08 -15.39
C GLU A 146 1.74 3.45 -15.49
N SER A 147 2.63 3.71 -14.51
CA SER A 147 3.95 3.06 -14.43
C SER A 147 3.80 1.54 -14.29
N LYS A 148 2.92 1.06 -13.40
CA LYS A 148 2.65 -0.38 -13.26
C LYS A 148 1.95 -0.98 -14.47
N LYS A 149 1.08 -0.24 -15.12
CA LYS A 149 0.51 -0.63 -16.42
C LYS A 149 1.59 -0.85 -17.47
N ARG A 150 2.57 0.06 -17.58
CA ARG A 150 3.71 -0.12 -18.50
C ARG A 150 4.52 -1.39 -18.22
N VAL A 151 4.73 -1.72 -16.93
CA VAL A 151 5.39 -2.97 -16.54
C VAL A 151 4.57 -4.19 -16.96
N LYS A 152 3.25 -4.22 -16.68
CA LYS A 152 2.37 -5.32 -17.07
C LYS A 152 2.31 -5.51 -18.60
N ILE A 153 2.37 -4.43 -19.38
CA ILE A 153 2.48 -4.53 -20.84
C ILE A 153 3.81 -5.19 -21.26
N LYS A 154 4.93 -4.84 -20.60
CA LYS A 154 6.23 -5.50 -20.85
C LYS A 154 6.23 -6.98 -20.45
N GLU A 155 5.40 -7.37 -19.49
CA GLU A 155 5.16 -8.77 -19.11
C GLU A 155 4.31 -9.55 -20.15
N GLY A 156 3.80 -8.87 -21.19
CA GLY A 156 3.05 -9.49 -22.29
C GLY A 156 1.53 -9.32 -22.23
N MET A 157 1.01 -8.53 -21.29
CA MET A 157 -0.42 -8.23 -21.23
C MET A 157 -0.83 -7.24 -22.31
N LYS A 158 -2.00 -7.42 -22.88
CA LYS A 158 -2.56 -6.50 -23.87
C LYS A 158 -2.95 -5.17 -23.23
N LYS A 159 -2.54 -4.06 -23.85
CA LYS A 159 -2.76 -2.69 -23.34
C LYS A 159 -4.25 -2.39 -23.09
N ASP A 160 -5.14 -2.86 -23.96
CA ASP A 160 -6.59 -2.66 -23.88
C ASP A 160 -7.27 -3.43 -22.75
N LYS A 161 -6.60 -4.44 -22.19
CA LYS A 161 -7.05 -5.19 -21.01
C LYS A 161 -6.70 -4.49 -19.69
N ILE A 162 -5.70 -3.60 -19.67
CA ILE A 162 -5.22 -3.02 -18.43
C ILE A 162 -5.89 -1.67 -18.17
N ILE A 163 -6.63 -1.62 -17.07
CA ILE A 163 -7.31 -0.41 -16.58
C ILE A 163 -6.54 0.11 -15.37
N VAL A 164 -6.26 1.41 -15.36
CA VAL A 164 -5.60 2.05 -14.20
C VAL A 164 -6.67 2.56 -13.25
N ILE A 165 -6.64 2.06 -12.01
CA ILE A 165 -7.44 2.56 -10.89
C ILE A 165 -6.52 2.62 -9.69
N PRO A 166 -6.18 3.82 -9.18
CA PRO A 166 -5.34 3.99 -8.01
C PRO A 166 -6.04 3.53 -6.74
N ASN A 167 -5.27 3.24 -5.70
CA ASN A 167 -5.82 3.00 -4.37
C ASN A 167 -6.53 4.24 -3.83
N GLY A 168 -7.57 4.01 -3.03
CA GLY A 168 -8.25 5.03 -2.24
C GLY A 168 -7.70 5.13 -0.82
N LEU A 169 -7.83 6.29 -0.23
CA LEU A 169 -7.54 6.57 1.17
C LEU A 169 -8.83 6.96 1.90
N ASP A 170 -9.12 6.26 2.97
CA ASP A 170 -10.14 6.68 3.92
C ASP A 170 -9.62 7.87 4.73
N THR A 171 -9.89 9.06 4.23
CA THR A 171 -9.41 10.31 4.82
C THR A 171 -10.05 10.65 6.16
N THR A 172 -11.16 10.00 6.51
CA THR A 172 -11.85 10.26 7.80
C THR A 172 -10.98 9.89 8.99
N LYS A 173 -10.18 8.83 8.86
CA LYS A 173 -9.26 8.35 9.90
C LYS A 173 -8.08 9.28 10.16
N LEU A 174 -7.73 10.14 9.20
CA LEU A 174 -6.61 11.07 9.27
C LEU A 174 -7.08 12.53 9.43
N THR A 175 -8.39 12.77 9.41
CA THR A 175 -8.94 14.12 9.56
C THR A 175 -9.17 14.43 11.03
N ILE A 176 -8.26 15.21 11.60
CA ILE A 176 -8.30 15.63 13.02
C ILE A 176 -8.19 17.16 13.14
N SER A 177 -8.64 17.69 14.28
CA SER A 177 -8.44 19.10 14.61
C SER A 177 -6.98 19.38 14.97
N GLN A 178 -6.56 20.66 14.94
CA GLN A 178 -5.22 21.05 15.38
C GLN A 178 -5.01 20.76 16.87
N ILE A 179 -6.02 20.91 17.69
CA ILE A 179 -5.96 20.59 19.12
C ILE A 179 -5.67 19.11 19.31
N THR A 180 -6.45 18.24 18.64
CA THR A 180 -6.26 16.79 18.68
C THR A 180 -4.86 16.37 18.17
N ARG A 181 -4.34 17.07 17.15
CA ARG A 181 -2.98 16.83 16.64
C ARG A 181 -1.94 17.10 17.71
N THR A 182 -2.04 18.22 18.42
CA THR A 182 -1.12 18.57 19.52
C THR A 182 -1.21 17.54 20.66
N ASP A 183 -2.42 17.14 21.06
CA ASP A 183 -2.62 16.13 22.10
C ASP A 183 -1.98 14.79 21.71
N TYR A 184 -2.11 14.37 20.45
CA TYR A 184 -1.50 13.12 19.94
C TYR A 184 0.01 13.21 19.84
N GLU A 185 0.55 14.35 19.43
CA GLU A 185 1.99 14.60 19.45
C GLU A 185 2.54 14.48 20.87
N GLU A 186 1.92 15.13 21.85
CA GLU A 186 2.32 15.06 23.26
C GLU A 186 2.23 13.63 23.82
N GLU A 187 1.16 12.88 23.47
CA GLU A 187 1.00 11.47 23.85
C GLU A 187 2.17 10.62 23.36
N ILE A 188 2.52 10.72 22.06
CA ILE A 188 3.61 9.95 21.46
C ILE A 188 4.97 10.38 22.04
N ARG A 189 5.23 11.68 22.17
CA ARG A 189 6.48 12.20 22.75
C ARG A 189 6.65 11.70 24.19
N LYS A 190 5.60 11.74 25.00
CA LYS A 190 5.62 11.22 26.39
C LYS A 190 5.82 9.70 26.42
N LYS A 191 5.11 8.95 25.58
CA LYS A 191 5.19 7.48 25.51
C LYS A 191 6.60 6.98 25.25
N TYR A 192 7.34 7.67 24.37
CA TYR A 192 8.67 7.25 23.95
C TYR A 192 9.82 8.10 24.54
N GLY A 193 9.53 8.99 25.48
CA GLY A 193 10.53 9.83 26.12
C GLY A 193 11.20 10.84 25.18
N ILE A 194 10.50 11.28 24.13
CA ILE A 194 11.00 12.26 23.17
C ILE A 194 10.91 13.66 23.78
N ASN A 195 12.01 14.40 23.76
CA ASN A 195 12.04 15.79 24.24
C ASN A 195 11.05 16.64 23.43
N GLN A 196 10.33 17.56 24.12
CA GLN A 196 9.34 18.43 23.47
C GLN A 196 9.93 19.31 22.35
N ASN A 197 11.21 19.64 22.44
CA ASN A 197 11.91 20.45 21.44
C ASN A 197 12.70 19.60 20.42
N ALA A 198 12.67 18.27 20.52
CA ALA A 198 13.34 17.40 19.57
C ALA A 198 12.71 17.51 18.18
N PHE A 199 13.55 17.44 17.14
CA PHE A 199 13.10 17.33 15.77
C PHE A 199 12.95 15.85 15.40
N VAL A 200 11.77 15.45 14.88
CA VAL A 200 11.42 14.05 14.64
C VAL A 200 11.32 13.76 13.14
N PHE A 201 12.27 12.98 12.63
CA PHE A 201 12.09 12.29 11.36
C PHE A 201 11.26 11.03 11.60
N GLY A 202 10.14 10.91 10.92
CA GLY A 202 9.22 9.79 11.05
C GLY A 202 9.26 8.84 9.84
N ASN A 203 9.09 7.57 10.10
CA ASN A 203 8.83 6.56 9.09
C ASN A 203 7.68 5.66 9.57
N VAL A 204 6.80 5.25 8.67
CA VAL A 204 5.71 4.31 8.95
C VAL A 204 5.76 3.18 7.94
N GLY A 205 5.64 1.95 8.43
CA GLY A 205 5.49 0.78 7.57
C GLY A 205 6.04 -0.49 8.16
N ARG A 206 5.84 -1.59 7.41
CA ARG A 206 6.42 -2.88 7.78
C ARG A 206 7.94 -2.83 7.66
N ILE A 207 8.65 -3.31 8.67
CA ILE A 207 10.11 -3.39 8.64
C ILE A 207 10.51 -4.64 7.85
N SER A 208 10.78 -4.43 6.55
CA SER A 208 11.20 -5.46 5.60
C SER A 208 12.25 -4.88 4.64
N ARG A 209 13.01 -5.75 3.99
CA ARG A 209 14.17 -5.33 3.17
C ARG A 209 13.81 -4.36 2.04
N GLU A 210 12.61 -4.51 1.43
CA GLU A 210 12.18 -3.62 0.35
C GLU A 210 11.82 -2.21 0.83
N LYS A 211 11.65 -2.01 2.14
CA LYS A 211 11.31 -0.69 2.70
C LYS A 211 12.54 0.20 2.99
N GLY A 212 13.77 -0.34 2.84
CA GLY A 212 14.99 0.44 2.85
C GLY A 212 15.35 1.05 4.20
N HIS A 213 15.00 0.40 5.31
CA HIS A 213 15.35 0.92 6.65
C HIS A 213 16.86 0.93 6.91
N ASP A 214 17.62 0.04 6.28
CA ASP A 214 19.09 0.06 6.28
C ASP A 214 19.64 1.34 5.66
N ILE A 215 19.08 1.76 4.53
CA ILE A 215 19.42 3.02 3.83
C ILE A 215 19.07 4.22 4.73
N LEU A 216 17.89 4.17 5.39
CA LEU A 216 17.48 5.21 6.32
C LEU A 216 18.43 5.37 7.48
N LEU A 217 18.86 4.27 8.12
CA LEU A 217 19.83 4.30 9.21
C LEU A 217 21.19 4.82 8.75
N ASP A 218 21.66 4.46 7.55
CA ASP A 218 22.90 4.97 6.98
C ASP A 218 22.82 6.48 6.71
N ALA A 219 21.72 6.94 6.14
CA ALA A 219 21.50 8.36 5.90
C ALA A 219 21.41 9.16 7.22
N TYR A 220 20.65 8.63 8.18
CA TYR A 220 20.49 9.28 9.48
C TYR A 220 21.80 9.38 10.27
N LYS A 221 22.63 8.32 10.24
CA LYS A 221 23.99 8.39 10.81
C LYS A 221 24.84 9.48 10.17
N LYS A 222 24.81 9.61 8.83
CA LYS A 222 25.51 10.69 8.11
C LYS A 222 24.98 12.06 8.50
N PHE A 223 23.64 12.22 8.60
CA PHE A 223 23.00 13.44 9.06
C PHE A 223 23.45 13.83 10.47
N LEU A 224 23.49 12.89 11.43
CA LEU A 224 23.97 13.13 12.80
C LEU A 224 25.45 13.50 12.88
N GLY A 225 26.25 13.16 11.87
CA GLY A 225 27.66 13.53 11.78
C GLY A 225 27.92 14.96 11.28
N THR A 226 26.87 15.73 11.01
CA THR A 226 27.00 17.12 10.56
C THR A 226 27.06 18.10 11.74
N ASP A 227 27.55 19.32 11.53
CA ASP A 227 27.64 20.36 12.56
C ASP A 227 26.26 20.77 13.12
N MET A 228 25.19 20.54 12.37
CA MET A 228 23.81 20.80 12.81
C MET A 228 23.37 19.99 14.02
N TYR A 229 23.92 18.78 14.19
CA TYR A 229 23.60 17.90 15.30
C TYR A 229 23.93 18.51 16.68
N HIS A 230 24.94 19.36 16.76
CA HIS A 230 25.38 19.93 18.02
C HIS A 230 24.44 20.99 18.61
N SER A 231 23.48 21.48 17.84
CA SER A 231 22.58 22.58 18.22
C SER A 231 21.17 22.14 18.64
N LYS A 232 20.76 20.91 18.34
CA LYS A 232 19.39 20.42 18.59
C LYS A 232 19.34 18.91 18.85
N ASP A 233 18.28 18.47 19.53
CA ASP A 233 18.00 17.05 19.70
C ASP A 233 17.23 16.52 18.47
N PHE A 234 17.70 15.41 17.91
CA PHE A 234 17.10 14.73 16.76
C PHE A 234 16.72 13.31 17.13
N VAL A 235 15.56 12.87 16.63
CA VAL A 235 15.02 11.52 16.81
C VAL A 235 14.58 10.97 15.45
N LEU A 236 14.92 9.73 15.17
CA LEU A 236 14.32 8.95 14.12
C LEU A 236 13.29 8.01 14.73
N LEU A 237 12.00 8.22 14.44
CA LEU A 237 10.90 7.39 14.93
C LEU A 237 10.39 6.48 13.82
N ILE A 238 10.65 5.18 13.93
CA ILE A 238 10.23 4.14 13.00
C ILE A 238 9.00 3.44 13.59
N ALA A 239 7.83 3.71 13.02
CA ALA A 239 6.56 3.16 13.48
C ALA A 239 6.15 1.96 12.61
N GLY A 240 6.09 0.79 13.23
CA GLY A 240 5.76 -0.49 12.62
C GLY A 240 6.71 -1.60 13.05
N GLY A 241 6.32 -2.82 12.78
CA GLY A 241 7.11 -4.04 13.00
C GLY A 241 7.34 -4.81 11.71
N GLY A 242 8.00 -5.95 11.77
CA GLY A 242 8.18 -6.81 10.61
C GLY A 242 9.33 -7.79 10.75
N GLU A 243 9.48 -8.65 9.74
CA GLU A 243 10.44 -9.75 9.73
C GLU A 243 11.91 -9.34 9.79
N SER A 244 12.23 -8.09 9.45
CA SER A 244 13.60 -7.55 9.50
C SER A 244 13.85 -6.65 10.72
N GLU A 245 12.91 -6.54 11.68
CA GLU A 245 13.04 -5.59 12.79
C GLU A 245 14.29 -5.83 13.64
N ASP A 246 14.57 -7.07 14.02
CA ASP A 246 15.74 -7.42 14.83
C ASP A 246 17.07 -7.10 14.08
N GLU A 247 17.13 -7.37 12.78
CA GLU A 247 18.27 -7.04 11.92
C GLU A 247 18.51 -5.51 11.88
N ILE A 248 17.44 -4.72 11.75
CA ILE A 248 17.52 -3.26 11.68
C ILE A 248 17.85 -2.63 13.03
N ARG A 249 17.35 -3.18 14.14
CA ARG A 249 17.73 -2.76 15.50
C ARG A 249 19.22 -3.01 15.77
N GLU A 250 19.73 -4.18 15.39
CA GLU A 250 21.16 -4.52 15.54
C GLU A 250 22.04 -3.63 14.65
N LEU A 251 21.56 -3.28 13.46
CA LEU A 251 22.24 -2.34 12.57
C LEU A 251 22.35 -0.94 13.21
N ALA A 252 21.30 -0.45 13.89
CA ALA A 252 21.34 0.84 14.60
C ALA A 252 22.41 0.83 15.71
N LYS A 253 22.52 -0.27 16.48
CA LYS A 253 23.58 -0.44 17.50
C LYS A 253 24.96 -0.46 16.87
N THR A 254 25.17 -1.26 15.84
CA THR A 254 26.46 -1.35 15.13
C THR A 254 26.90 0.00 14.58
N LYS A 255 25.95 0.84 14.21
CA LYS A 255 26.20 2.21 13.76
C LYS A 255 26.40 3.20 14.90
N GLY A 256 26.12 2.83 16.16
CA GLY A 256 26.23 3.68 17.35
C GLY A 256 25.21 4.83 17.33
N ILE A 257 24.00 4.56 16.87
CA ILE A 257 22.89 5.53 16.81
C ILE A 257 21.61 5.01 17.49
N GLU A 258 21.69 3.90 18.23
CA GLU A 258 20.55 3.28 18.90
C GLU A 258 19.79 4.22 19.84
N ASP A 259 20.52 5.12 20.54
CA ASP A 259 19.90 6.11 21.45
C ASP A 259 19.15 7.23 20.71
N LYS A 260 19.28 7.32 19.39
CA LYS A 260 18.65 8.32 18.52
C LYS A 260 17.57 7.74 17.60
N VAL A 261 17.34 6.41 17.67
CA VAL A 261 16.35 5.70 16.86
C VAL A 261 15.34 5.00 17.76
N ILE A 262 14.08 5.33 17.59
CA ILE A 262 12.98 4.70 18.31
C ILE A 262 12.22 3.77 17.36
N PHE A 263 12.08 2.52 17.77
CA PHE A 263 11.26 1.53 17.08
C PHE A 263 10.01 1.25 17.92
N THR A 264 8.84 1.47 17.35
CA THR A 264 7.58 1.31 18.10
C THR A 264 7.10 -0.13 18.18
N GLY A 265 7.56 -1.01 17.26
CA GLY A 265 6.90 -2.28 16.99
C GLY A 265 5.55 -2.09 16.31
N GLU A 266 4.80 -3.18 16.17
CA GLU A 266 3.43 -3.13 15.62
C GLU A 266 2.50 -2.33 16.55
N PHE A 267 1.55 -1.62 15.94
CA PHE A 267 0.56 -0.80 16.66
C PHE A 267 -0.83 -0.96 16.04
N PRO A 268 -1.91 -0.66 16.80
CA PRO A 268 -3.26 -0.67 16.28
C PRO A 268 -3.46 0.33 15.13
N PRO A 269 -4.19 0.00 14.06
CA PRO A 269 -4.39 0.89 12.91
C PRO A 269 -4.98 2.25 13.27
N GLU A 270 -5.78 2.34 14.33
CA GLU A 270 -6.36 3.58 14.84
C GLU A 270 -5.33 4.55 15.42
N ASP A 271 -4.17 4.05 15.85
CA ASP A 271 -3.08 4.88 16.37
C ASP A 271 -2.21 5.52 15.26
N LEU A 272 -2.41 5.14 14.01
CA LEU A 272 -1.62 5.62 12.87
C LEU A 272 -1.56 7.16 12.81
N VAL A 273 -2.69 7.82 13.01
CA VAL A 273 -2.79 9.28 13.00
C VAL A 273 -1.98 9.94 14.11
N LYS A 274 -1.79 9.27 15.26
CA LYS A 274 -0.97 9.77 16.36
C LYS A 274 0.50 9.83 15.97
N TYR A 275 0.98 8.80 15.26
CA TYR A 275 2.36 8.78 14.76
C TYR A 275 2.58 9.88 13.72
N TYR A 276 1.70 10.03 12.73
CA TYR A 276 1.80 11.14 11.77
C TYR A 276 1.74 12.51 12.45
N SER A 277 1.00 12.66 13.56
CA SER A 277 0.93 13.91 14.33
C SER A 277 2.25 14.25 15.01
N SER A 278 3.09 13.27 15.32
CA SER A 278 4.34 13.43 16.07
C SER A 278 5.58 13.67 15.20
N PHE A 279 5.45 13.63 13.87
CA PHE A 279 6.56 13.82 12.93
C PHE A 279 6.69 15.27 12.47
N ASP A 280 7.91 15.77 12.38
CA ASP A 280 8.23 17.01 11.69
C ASP A 280 8.44 16.79 10.19
N PHE A 281 9.04 15.64 9.80
CA PHE A 281 9.21 15.19 8.43
C PHE A 281 8.97 13.68 8.32
N PHE A 282 8.29 13.30 7.25
CA PHE A 282 8.13 11.88 6.90
C PHE A 282 9.19 11.45 5.89
N VAL A 283 9.89 10.34 6.18
CA VAL A 283 10.93 9.77 5.31
C VAL A 283 10.49 8.40 4.79
N PHE A 284 10.45 8.22 3.48
CA PHE A 284 9.98 7.00 2.83
C PHE A 284 11.05 6.42 1.89
N PRO A 285 12.02 5.65 2.41
CA PRO A 285 13.20 5.20 1.68
C PRO A 285 13.00 3.88 0.92
N THR A 286 11.77 3.57 0.54
CA THR A 286 11.41 2.29 -0.07
C THR A 286 12.13 2.03 -1.38
N LEU A 287 12.49 0.75 -1.62
CA LEU A 287 13.13 0.28 -2.85
C LEU A 287 12.15 -0.32 -3.86
N ALA A 288 10.95 -0.67 -3.40
CA ALA A 288 9.90 -1.22 -4.26
C ALA A 288 8.52 -0.91 -3.70
N GLU A 289 7.62 -0.43 -4.56
CA GLU A 289 6.23 -0.12 -4.22
C GLU A 289 5.27 -0.50 -5.35
N GLY A 290 4.07 -0.91 -4.94
CA GLY A 290 2.94 -1.05 -5.85
C GLY A 290 2.22 0.28 -6.09
N PHE A 291 2.09 1.09 -5.01
CA PHE A 291 1.41 2.39 -5.02
C PHE A 291 2.00 3.34 -3.97
N GLY A 292 2.13 2.92 -2.71
CA GLY A 292 2.62 3.74 -1.61
C GLY A 292 1.50 4.37 -0.79
N LEU A 293 0.66 3.56 -0.15
CA LEU A 293 -0.42 4.06 0.72
C LEU A 293 0.10 5.00 1.81
N VAL A 294 1.19 4.61 2.50
CA VAL A 294 1.80 5.44 3.55
C VAL A 294 2.29 6.80 3.04
N LEU A 295 2.63 6.91 1.75
CA LEU A 295 2.99 8.18 1.13
C LEU A 295 1.79 9.13 1.06
N ILE A 296 0.64 8.65 0.57
CA ILE A 296 -0.57 9.47 0.49
C ILE A 296 -1.17 9.76 1.87
N GLU A 297 -0.97 8.88 2.85
CA GLU A 297 -1.32 9.11 4.26
C GLU A 297 -0.51 10.25 4.86
N ALA A 298 0.81 10.25 4.68
CA ALA A 298 1.71 11.32 5.12
C ALA A 298 1.38 12.65 4.43
N MET A 299 1.16 12.63 3.11
CA MET A 299 0.75 13.80 2.33
C MET A 299 -0.59 14.37 2.82
N TYR A 300 -1.58 13.51 3.10
CA TYR A 300 -2.88 13.93 3.62
C TYR A 300 -2.77 14.52 5.03
N SER A 301 -1.84 13.99 5.83
CA SER A 301 -1.52 14.50 7.17
C SER A 301 -0.72 15.80 7.16
N GLU A 302 -0.54 16.44 5.99
CA GLU A 302 0.18 17.71 5.78
C GLU A 302 1.66 17.66 6.20
N LEU A 303 2.27 16.47 6.20
CA LEU A 303 3.67 16.33 6.49
C LEU A 303 4.53 16.68 5.27
N PRO A 304 5.66 17.38 5.46
CA PRO A 304 6.70 17.41 4.47
C PRO A 304 7.29 16.00 4.31
N VAL A 305 7.47 15.56 3.05
CA VAL A 305 7.87 14.20 2.72
C VAL A 305 9.18 14.19 1.96
N ILE A 306 10.09 13.29 2.36
CA ILE A 306 11.27 12.89 1.59
C ILE A 306 11.05 11.43 1.17
N CYS A 307 11.02 11.13 -0.13
CA CYS A 307 10.82 9.75 -0.59
C CYS A 307 11.75 9.37 -1.74
N SER A 308 11.93 8.06 -1.94
CA SER A 308 12.68 7.50 -3.06
C SER A 308 12.10 7.94 -4.41
N ASP A 309 12.94 8.17 -5.40
CA ASP A 309 12.58 8.66 -6.72
C ASP A 309 12.04 7.57 -7.67
N LEU A 310 11.37 6.57 -7.11
CA LEU A 310 10.72 5.51 -7.87
C LEU A 310 9.64 6.10 -8.80
N GLU A 311 9.55 5.56 -10.02
CA GLU A 311 8.58 6.04 -11.02
C GLU A 311 7.14 6.03 -10.49
N VAL A 312 6.77 5.00 -9.72
CA VAL A 312 5.45 4.89 -9.09
C VAL A 312 5.21 6.01 -8.07
N LEU A 313 6.19 6.36 -7.26
CA LEU A 313 6.06 7.42 -6.24
C LEU A 313 6.02 8.80 -6.89
N LYS A 314 6.80 9.02 -7.97
CA LYS A 314 6.72 10.25 -8.79
C LYS A 314 5.34 10.43 -9.43
N GLU A 315 4.72 9.33 -9.89
CA GLU A 315 3.36 9.37 -10.43
C GLU A 315 2.34 9.71 -9.33
N VAL A 316 2.46 9.10 -8.15
CA VAL A 316 1.52 9.28 -7.03
C VAL A 316 1.65 10.67 -6.42
N ALA A 317 2.84 11.11 -6.05
CA ALA A 317 3.05 12.36 -5.33
C ALA A 317 3.23 13.58 -6.26
N GLY A 318 3.66 13.39 -7.53
CA GLY A 318 4.00 14.52 -8.41
C GLY A 318 5.11 15.38 -7.80
N ASP A 319 4.99 16.69 -7.91
CA ASP A 319 5.98 17.65 -7.40
C ASP A 319 5.69 18.13 -5.96
N THR A 320 4.87 17.38 -5.21
CA THR A 320 4.45 17.79 -3.87
C THR A 320 5.35 17.28 -2.74
N VAL A 321 6.41 16.56 -3.07
CA VAL A 321 7.37 15.95 -2.13
C VAL A 321 8.80 16.16 -2.58
N THR A 322 9.77 15.95 -1.69
CA THR A 322 11.19 15.94 -2.00
C THR A 322 11.63 14.53 -2.39
N TYR A 323 12.33 14.39 -3.51
CA TYR A 323 12.84 13.10 -3.96
C TYR A 323 14.34 12.96 -3.69
N PHE A 324 14.76 11.73 -3.37
CA PHE A 324 16.15 11.31 -3.34
C PHE A 324 16.35 10.07 -4.20
N ARG A 325 17.57 9.80 -4.67
CA ARG A 325 17.89 8.61 -5.47
C ARG A 325 17.67 7.34 -4.65
N ALA A 326 16.77 6.47 -5.11
CA ALA A 326 16.45 5.22 -4.44
C ALA A 326 17.72 4.39 -4.19
N GLY A 327 17.91 3.98 -2.93
CA GLY A 327 19.07 3.19 -2.53
C GLY A 327 20.34 4.01 -2.22
N ASP A 328 20.32 5.33 -2.29
CA ASP A 328 21.48 6.20 -2.01
C ASP A 328 21.36 6.90 -0.66
N PRO A 329 22.05 6.41 0.41
CA PRO A 329 21.98 7.01 1.72
C PRO A 329 22.67 8.37 1.82
N SER A 330 23.56 8.71 0.88
CA SER A 330 24.22 10.01 0.88
C SER A 330 23.28 11.09 0.36
N ASP A 331 22.60 10.84 -0.75
CA ASP A 331 21.58 11.72 -1.29
C ASP A 331 20.40 11.89 -0.31
N LEU A 332 19.95 10.80 0.36
CA LEU A 332 18.95 10.91 1.40
C LEU A 332 19.40 11.79 2.57
N SER A 333 20.64 11.63 3.04
CA SER A 333 21.20 12.49 4.08
C SER A 333 21.25 13.96 3.70
N GLU A 334 21.66 14.29 2.46
CA GLU A 334 21.63 15.65 1.94
C GLU A 334 20.21 16.23 1.93
N LYS A 335 19.20 15.44 1.53
CA LYS A 335 17.79 15.87 1.58
C LYS A 335 17.26 16.05 3.01
N MET A 336 17.74 15.27 3.97
CA MET A 336 17.41 15.47 5.39
C MET A 336 18.02 16.76 5.94
N ILE A 337 19.25 17.12 5.53
CA ILE A 337 19.89 18.38 5.86
C ILE A 337 19.10 19.57 5.29
N GLU A 338 18.84 19.56 3.98
CA GLU A 338 18.04 20.58 3.31
C GLU A 338 16.66 20.77 3.96
N ALA A 339 16.02 19.66 4.36
CA ALA A 339 14.73 19.69 5.03
C ALA A 339 14.79 20.38 6.39
N TYR A 340 15.80 20.06 7.19
CA TYR A 340 15.99 20.70 8.48
C TYR A 340 16.35 22.19 8.37
N GLU A 341 17.21 22.58 7.40
CA GLU A 341 17.52 24.00 7.12
C GLU A 341 16.25 24.80 6.80
N LYS A 342 15.39 24.29 5.93
CA LYS A 342 14.08 24.91 5.63
C LYS A 342 13.21 25.05 6.86
N TYR A 343 13.21 24.02 7.73
CA TYR A 343 12.45 24.05 8.98
C TYR A 343 12.95 25.18 9.91
N VAL A 344 14.24 25.29 10.12
CA VAL A 344 14.85 26.34 10.98
C VAL A 344 14.58 27.75 10.43
N ASN A 345 14.60 27.90 9.12
CA ASN A 345 14.34 29.18 8.45
C ASN A 345 12.84 29.54 8.36
N ASN A 346 11.94 28.74 8.96
CA ASN A 346 10.48 28.88 8.81
C ASN A 346 9.99 28.88 7.35
N GLU A 347 10.70 28.19 6.46
CA GLU A 347 10.35 28.02 5.06
C GLU A 347 9.45 26.78 4.84
N THR A 348 9.36 25.91 5.83
CA THR A 348 8.42 24.80 5.82
C THR A 348 7.01 25.31 6.10
N ARG A 349 6.20 25.33 5.04
CA ARG A 349 4.75 25.55 5.18
C ARG A 349 4.02 24.21 5.28
N PRO A 350 2.84 24.16 5.90
CA PRO A 350 1.99 22.97 5.81
C PRO A 350 1.90 22.51 4.35
N HIS A 351 2.17 21.23 4.09
CA HIS A 351 2.22 20.70 2.73
C HIS A 351 0.80 20.52 2.16
N LEU A 352 0.07 21.62 2.06
CA LEU A 352 -1.33 21.67 1.60
C LEU A 352 -1.49 21.17 0.17
N GLN A 353 -0.49 21.34 -0.68
CA GLN A 353 -0.53 20.83 -2.06
C GLN A 353 -0.58 19.30 -2.10
N GLY A 354 0.20 18.63 -1.22
CA GLY A 354 0.14 17.18 -1.07
C GLY A 354 -1.25 16.71 -0.62
N LYS A 355 -1.80 17.34 0.40
CA LYS A 355 -3.16 17.05 0.90
C LYS A 355 -4.22 17.28 -0.17
N GLN A 356 -4.13 18.39 -0.91
CA GLN A 356 -5.06 18.70 -1.99
C GLN A 356 -4.99 17.63 -3.08
N ARG A 357 -3.79 17.25 -3.52
CA ARG A 357 -3.60 16.19 -4.50
C ARG A 357 -4.25 14.87 -4.07
N VAL A 358 -4.10 14.47 -2.79
CA VAL A 358 -4.76 13.27 -2.26
C VAL A 358 -6.28 13.39 -2.30
N ARG A 359 -6.83 14.54 -1.89
CA ARG A 359 -8.27 14.80 -1.95
C ARG A 359 -8.85 14.73 -3.36
N GLU A 360 -8.11 15.18 -4.35
CA GLU A 360 -8.57 15.21 -5.74
C GLU A 360 -8.49 13.85 -6.42
N LEU A 361 -7.45 13.03 -6.09
CA LEU A 361 -7.12 11.84 -6.88
C LEU A 361 -7.29 10.52 -6.15
N TYR A 362 -7.20 10.51 -4.82
CA TYR A 362 -6.99 9.27 -4.05
C TYR A 362 -7.95 9.09 -2.88
N THR A 363 -9.14 9.70 -2.92
CA THR A 363 -10.16 9.44 -1.88
C THR A 363 -10.84 8.09 -2.08
N ILE A 364 -11.36 7.54 -0.99
CA ILE A 364 -12.10 6.27 -1.04
C ILE A 364 -13.36 6.37 -1.89
N GLU A 365 -13.98 7.55 -1.97
CA GLU A 365 -15.15 7.81 -2.81
C GLU A 365 -14.79 7.77 -4.30
N ALA A 366 -13.68 8.40 -4.69
CA ALA A 366 -13.19 8.36 -6.08
C ALA A 366 -12.81 6.95 -6.51
N PHE A 367 -12.16 6.20 -5.61
CA PHE A 367 -11.83 4.80 -5.77
C PHE A 367 -13.08 3.95 -6.00
N THR A 368 -14.06 4.02 -5.09
CA THR A 368 -15.32 3.27 -5.18
C THR A 368 -16.05 3.57 -6.49
N LYS A 369 -16.22 4.85 -6.83
CA LYS A 369 -16.88 5.29 -8.06
C LYS A 369 -16.18 4.75 -9.31
N SER A 370 -14.86 4.69 -9.31
CA SER A 370 -14.07 4.16 -10.42
C SER A 370 -14.35 2.67 -10.67
N TYR A 371 -14.45 1.88 -9.60
CA TYR A 371 -14.77 0.45 -9.69
C TYR A 371 -16.23 0.19 -10.06
N VAL A 372 -17.17 0.93 -9.47
CA VAL A 372 -18.60 0.84 -9.86
C VAL A 372 -18.75 1.11 -11.34
N SER A 373 -18.18 2.22 -11.82
CA SER A 373 -18.24 2.57 -13.25
C SER A 373 -17.57 1.52 -14.15
N LEU A 374 -16.48 0.91 -13.69
CA LEU A 374 -15.83 -0.17 -14.44
C LEU A 374 -16.74 -1.41 -14.54
N TYR A 375 -17.31 -1.85 -13.42
CA TYR A 375 -18.15 -3.04 -13.37
C TYR A 375 -19.41 -2.87 -14.23
N GLU A 376 -20.12 -1.75 -14.09
CA GLU A 376 -21.30 -1.42 -14.89
C GLU A 376 -20.97 -1.35 -16.38
N ARG A 377 -19.88 -0.68 -16.76
CA ARG A 377 -19.43 -0.60 -18.15
C ARG A 377 -19.13 -1.96 -18.75
N LEU A 378 -18.55 -2.88 -18.00
CA LEU A 378 -18.24 -4.22 -18.47
C LEU A 378 -19.48 -5.09 -18.56
N LEU A 379 -20.44 -4.95 -17.63
CA LEU A 379 -21.74 -5.65 -17.68
C LEU A 379 -22.56 -5.20 -18.90
N ASN A 380 -22.60 -3.91 -19.18
CA ASN A 380 -23.36 -3.35 -20.31
C ASN A 380 -22.78 -3.72 -21.69
N LYS A 381 -21.59 -4.35 -21.74
CA LYS A 381 -20.98 -4.84 -22.99
C LYS A 381 -21.29 -6.32 -23.27
N LYS A 382 -21.94 -7.02 -22.33
CA LYS A 382 -22.31 -8.46 -22.42
C LYS A 382 -23.75 -8.65 -22.83
#